data_94223fffb3af6c1ff0d4cee838bff6c7
#
_entry.id   94223fffb3af6c1ff0d4cee838bff6c7
#
_cell.length_a   1.000
_cell.length_b   1.000
_cell.length_c   1.000
_cell.angle_alpha   90.00
_cell.angle_beta   90.00
_cell.angle_gamma   90.00
#
_symmetry.space_group_name_H-M   'P 1'
#
loop_
_entity.id
_entity.type
_entity.pdbx_description
1 polymer ?
#
loop_
_entity_poly.entity_id
_entity_poly.type
_entity_poly.pdbx_seq_one_letter_code
_entity_poly.pdbx_strand_id
1 'polypeptide(L)'
;TAMADGRVVMGKFVVVIGSQWGDEGKGKVVDLLTERASAVARFQGGHNAGHTLVIGGEKTILSLIPSGILREGVQCLIGNGVVLSLEALFRESQTLLDRGVPVFDRLRISPSCPLILPSHVALDKAREQARGVNAIGTTGRGIGPAYEDKVSRRAVRLADLFQRDRF
;
A
#
# COMPACT_ATOMS: atom_id res chain seq x y z
N THR A 1 -5.79 14.61 19.23
CA THR A 1 -5.08 15.64 20.01
C THR A 1 -4.87 15.06 21.39
N ALA A 2 -3.66 14.57 21.69
CA ALA A 2 -3.31 14.13 23.03
C ALA A 2 -2.90 15.36 23.84
N MET A 3 -3.48 15.53 24.99
CA MET A 3 -3.06 16.55 25.98
C MET A 3 -2.01 15.92 26.90
N ALA A 4 -0.78 16.32 26.78
CA ALA A 4 0.23 16.08 27.78
C ALA A 4 0.65 17.44 28.32
N ASP A 5 0.52 17.61 29.63
CA ASP A 5 0.98 18.79 30.35
C ASP A 5 0.35 20.13 29.91
N GLY A 6 -0.95 20.12 29.56
CA GLY A 6 -1.69 21.35 29.21
C GLY A 6 -1.24 22.05 27.93
N ARG A 7 -0.29 21.49 27.18
CA ARG A 7 0.16 22.00 25.88
C ARG A 7 -0.46 21.25 24.73
N VAL A 8 -1.00 21.96 23.75
CA VAL A 8 -1.43 21.38 22.47
C VAL A 8 -0.17 20.95 21.71
N VAL A 9 0.09 19.65 21.64
CA VAL A 9 1.14 19.09 20.80
C VAL A 9 0.62 19.09 19.36
N MET A 10 1.05 20.05 18.56
CA MET A 10 0.82 20.03 17.11
C MET A 10 1.78 19.02 16.48
N GLY A 11 1.24 17.89 16.05
CA GLY A 11 1.98 16.90 15.25
C GLY A 11 2.35 17.48 13.89
N LYS A 12 3.57 17.20 13.41
CA LYS A 12 3.96 17.51 12.02
C LYS A 12 3.37 16.45 11.09
N PHE A 13 2.67 16.87 10.08
CA PHE A 13 2.18 16.01 9.00
C PHE A 13 2.98 16.31 7.72
N VAL A 14 3.61 15.28 7.14
CA VAL A 14 4.41 15.41 5.93
C VAL A 14 3.81 14.52 4.85
N VAL A 15 3.54 15.09 3.67
CA VAL A 15 3.08 14.36 2.49
C VAL A 15 4.22 14.27 1.48
N VAL A 16 4.56 13.06 1.07
CA VAL A 16 5.55 12.79 0.03
C VAL A 16 4.84 12.33 -1.23
N ILE A 17 4.94 13.12 -2.29
CA ILE A 17 4.39 12.80 -3.61
C ILE A 17 5.50 12.79 -4.66
N GLY A 18 5.35 11.95 -5.69
CA GLY A 18 6.21 12.01 -6.88
C GLY A 18 5.56 12.88 -7.93
N SER A 19 6.35 13.72 -8.57
CA SER A 19 5.93 14.60 -9.66
C SER A 19 6.39 14.12 -11.04
N GLN A 20 7.05 12.98 -11.11
CA GLN A 20 7.57 12.38 -12.34
C GLN A 20 7.08 10.94 -12.53
N TRP A 21 7.75 10.16 -13.36
CA TRP A 21 7.31 8.88 -13.89
C TRP A 21 7.52 7.65 -12.98
N GLY A 22 7.90 7.83 -11.72
CA GLY A 22 7.92 6.75 -10.73
C GLY A 22 9.27 6.42 -10.12
N ASP A 23 10.39 6.68 -10.80
CA ASP A 23 11.74 6.32 -10.36
C ASP A 23 12.47 7.45 -9.59
N GLU A 24 11.72 8.37 -8.98
CA GLU A 24 12.28 9.55 -8.30
C GLU A 24 12.96 9.24 -6.95
N GLY A 25 12.88 8.00 -6.49
CA GLY A 25 13.47 7.61 -5.21
C GLY A 25 12.62 7.96 -3.98
N LYS A 26 11.31 8.17 -4.15
CA LYS A 26 10.36 8.44 -3.04
C LYS A 26 10.50 7.48 -1.87
N GLY A 27 10.69 6.19 -2.15
CA GLY A 27 10.84 5.18 -1.09
C GLY A 27 11.98 5.48 -0.13
N LYS A 28 13.12 5.95 -0.63
CA LYS A 28 14.28 6.34 0.20
C LYS A 28 14.01 7.57 1.05
N VAL A 29 13.30 8.56 0.49
CA VAL A 29 12.92 9.78 1.22
C VAL A 29 11.93 9.44 2.32
N VAL A 30 10.92 8.61 2.03
CA VAL A 30 9.95 8.15 3.03
C VAL A 30 10.65 7.37 4.13
N ASP A 31 11.58 6.48 3.80
CA ASP A 31 12.33 5.70 4.80
C ASP A 31 13.14 6.59 5.74
N LEU A 32 13.82 7.60 5.20
CA LEU A 32 14.56 8.58 5.99
C LEU A 32 13.63 9.36 6.94
N LEU A 33 12.48 9.82 6.44
CA LEU A 33 11.50 10.57 7.23
C LEU A 33 10.85 9.70 8.30
N THR A 34 10.73 8.40 8.04
CA THR A 34 10.12 7.42 8.94
C THR A 34 10.90 7.27 10.26
N GLU A 35 12.19 7.60 10.30
CA GLU A 35 12.99 7.60 11.53
C GLU A 35 12.43 8.49 12.64
N ARG A 36 11.68 9.51 12.26
CA ARG A 36 11.09 10.49 13.19
C ARG A 36 9.57 10.48 13.19
N ALA A 37 8.97 9.49 12.54
CA ALA A 37 7.52 9.38 12.40
C ALA A 37 6.95 8.42 13.44
N SER A 38 5.81 8.76 14.02
CA SER A 38 5.00 7.84 14.83
C SER A 38 4.07 6.98 13.98
N ALA A 39 3.78 7.42 12.75
CA ALA A 39 2.96 6.67 11.81
C ALA A 39 3.36 6.94 10.36
N VAL A 40 3.19 5.95 9.49
CA VAL A 40 3.37 6.06 8.04
C VAL A 40 2.13 5.57 7.34
N ALA A 41 1.54 6.40 6.48
CA ALA A 41 0.35 6.05 5.72
C ALA A 41 0.68 5.93 4.22
N ARG A 42 0.30 4.78 3.64
CA ARG A 42 0.17 4.63 2.20
C ARG A 42 -1.25 4.98 1.81
N PHE A 43 -1.42 6.04 1.08
CA PHE A 43 -2.76 6.56 0.78
C PHE A 43 -3.23 6.24 -0.64
N GLN A 44 -2.37 5.79 -1.55
CA GLN A 44 -2.69 5.56 -2.97
C GLN A 44 -1.81 4.46 -3.58
N GLY A 45 -2.17 4.00 -4.78
CA GLY A 45 -1.48 2.97 -5.55
C GLY A 45 -1.91 1.57 -5.16
N GLY A 46 -1.06 0.60 -5.44
CA GLY A 46 -1.22 -0.81 -5.10
C GLY A 46 0.15 -1.46 -4.95
N HIS A 47 0.24 -2.74 -5.23
CA HIS A 47 1.49 -3.51 -5.18
C HIS A 47 2.27 -3.51 -6.50
N ASN A 48 2.08 -2.47 -7.34
CA ASN A 48 2.66 -2.38 -8.68
C ASN A 48 4.17 -2.08 -8.71
N ALA A 49 4.72 -1.48 -7.66
CA ALA A 49 6.14 -1.18 -7.56
C ALA A 49 6.69 -1.72 -6.24
N GLY A 50 7.88 -2.32 -6.31
CA GLY A 50 8.64 -2.72 -5.12
C GLY A 50 9.73 -1.70 -4.81
N HIS A 51 9.96 -1.42 -3.53
CA HIS A 51 11.12 -0.67 -3.08
C HIS A 51 11.96 -1.53 -2.14
N THR A 52 13.25 -1.52 -2.36
CA THR A 52 14.20 -2.27 -1.55
C THR A 52 14.68 -1.38 -0.42
N LEU A 53 14.54 -1.88 0.79
CA LEU A 53 15.11 -1.31 2.00
C LEU A 53 16.28 -2.16 2.46
N VAL A 54 17.26 -1.52 3.08
CA VAL A 54 18.38 -2.21 3.73
C VAL A 54 18.39 -1.78 5.19
N ILE A 55 18.07 -2.71 6.08
CA ILE A 55 18.05 -2.47 7.53
C ILE A 55 18.91 -3.54 8.20
N GLY A 56 19.90 -3.12 8.98
CA GLY A 56 20.83 -4.04 9.64
C GLY A 56 21.65 -4.91 8.67
N GLY A 57 21.86 -4.45 7.42
CA GLY A 57 22.55 -5.20 6.37
C GLY A 57 21.65 -6.14 5.56
N GLU A 58 20.39 -6.32 5.95
CA GLU A 58 19.43 -7.19 5.25
C GLU A 58 18.57 -6.42 4.26
N LYS A 59 18.43 -6.97 3.04
CA LYS A 59 17.53 -6.43 2.00
C LYS A 59 16.11 -6.94 2.21
N THR A 60 15.17 -6.02 2.28
CA THR A 60 13.73 -6.30 2.32
C THR A 60 13.04 -5.56 1.19
N ILE A 61 12.23 -6.25 0.40
CA ILE A 61 11.45 -5.64 -0.68
C ILE A 61 10.01 -5.50 -0.19
N LEU A 62 9.53 -4.27 -0.12
CA LEU A 62 8.15 -3.95 0.19
C LEU A 62 7.44 -3.41 -1.06
N SER A 63 6.25 -3.90 -1.34
CA SER A 63 5.44 -3.46 -2.49
C SER A 63 4.14 -2.79 -2.06
N LEU A 64 3.56 -3.24 -0.95
CA LEU A 64 2.25 -2.81 -0.47
C LEU A 64 2.32 -2.23 0.94
N ILE A 65 3.00 -2.91 1.84
CA ILE A 65 3.12 -2.50 3.25
C ILE A 65 4.06 -1.28 3.37
N PRO A 66 3.69 -0.24 4.14
CA PRO A 66 4.55 0.91 4.36
C PRO A 66 5.88 0.54 5.04
N SER A 67 6.97 1.22 4.66
CA SER A 67 8.33 0.93 5.15
C SER A 67 8.50 1.05 6.67
N GLY A 68 7.67 1.86 7.30
CA GLY A 68 7.65 1.99 8.76
C GLY A 68 7.39 0.68 9.52
N ILE A 69 6.90 -0.37 8.85
CA ILE A 69 6.64 -1.68 9.47
C ILE A 69 7.88 -2.31 10.11
N LEU A 70 9.07 -1.98 9.57
CA LEU A 70 10.35 -2.49 10.04
C LEU A 70 10.89 -1.73 11.26
N ARG A 71 10.22 -0.64 11.67
CA ARG A 71 10.65 0.20 12.79
C ARG A 71 9.76 0.01 14.00
N GLU A 72 10.36 -0.15 15.16
CA GLU A 72 9.61 -0.22 16.42
C GLU A 72 8.88 1.09 16.71
N GLY A 73 7.68 0.98 17.28
CA GLY A 73 6.88 2.14 17.66
C GLY A 73 6.21 2.89 16.52
N VAL A 74 6.44 2.49 15.24
CA VAL A 74 5.81 3.14 14.08
C VAL A 74 4.55 2.37 13.65
N GLN A 75 3.42 3.07 13.63
CA GLN A 75 2.16 2.53 13.08
C GLN A 75 2.15 2.64 11.56
N CYS A 76 1.73 1.59 10.88
CA CYS A 76 1.60 1.54 9.43
C CYS A 76 0.14 1.50 9.02
N LEU A 77 -0.24 2.41 8.13
CA LEU A 77 -1.62 2.57 7.69
C LEU A 77 -1.72 2.35 6.18
N ILE A 78 -2.68 1.53 5.75
CA ILE A 78 -3.09 1.44 4.35
C ILE A 78 -4.44 2.14 4.22
N GLY A 79 -4.43 3.29 3.55
CA GLY A 79 -5.61 4.13 3.37
C GLY A 79 -6.53 3.64 2.24
N ASN A 80 -7.76 4.11 2.24
CA ASN A 80 -8.82 3.75 1.29
C ASN A 80 -8.54 4.14 -0.17
N GLY A 81 -7.48 4.91 -0.42
CA GLY A 81 -7.00 5.21 -1.77
C GLY A 81 -6.22 4.08 -2.41
N VAL A 82 -5.74 3.12 -1.62
CA VAL A 82 -4.99 1.95 -2.11
C VAL A 82 -5.94 0.92 -2.69
N VAL A 83 -5.60 0.36 -3.86
CA VAL A 83 -6.24 -0.86 -4.38
C VAL A 83 -5.48 -2.06 -3.84
N LEU A 84 -6.19 -2.89 -3.07
CA LEU A 84 -5.59 -3.89 -2.20
C LEU A 84 -5.64 -5.30 -2.83
N SER A 85 -4.47 -5.88 -3.08
CA SER A 85 -4.35 -7.31 -3.37
C SER A 85 -4.14 -8.07 -2.07
N LEU A 86 -5.09 -8.92 -1.69
CA LEU A 86 -4.97 -9.76 -0.50
C LEU A 86 -3.83 -10.77 -0.65
N GLU A 87 -3.67 -11.34 -1.82
CA GLU A 87 -2.57 -12.28 -2.11
C GLU A 87 -1.21 -11.62 -1.88
N ALA A 88 -1.02 -10.40 -2.42
CA ALA A 88 0.22 -9.66 -2.23
C ALA A 88 0.43 -9.27 -0.76
N LEU A 89 -0.63 -8.84 -0.08
CA LEU A 89 -0.60 -8.49 1.34
C LEU A 89 -0.16 -9.67 2.20
N PHE A 90 -0.79 -10.82 2.04
CA PHE A 90 -0.47 -12.00 2.85
C PHE A 90 0.93 -12.53 2.57
N ARG A 91 1.36 -12.56 1.31
CA ARG A 91 2.72 -12.97 0.94
C ARG A 91 3.78 -12.06 1.56
N GLU A 92 3.59 -10.76 1.47
CA GLU A 92 4.51 -9.77 2.03
C GLU A 92 4.50 -9.81 3.56
N SER A 93 3.33 -9.95 4.18
CA SER A 93 3.19 -10.10 5.62
C SER A 93 3.89 -11.36 6.13
N GLN A 94 3.73 -12.50 5.44
CA GLN A 94 4.39 -13.74 5.83
C GLN A 94 5.91 -13.61 5.80
N THR A 95 6.46 -13.01 4.75
CA THR A 95 7.91 -12.75 4.63
C THR A 95 8.44 -11.91 5.79
N LEU A 96 7.65 -10.94 6.26
CA LEU A 96 8.02 -10.09 7.39
C LEU A 96 7.88 -10.83 8.73
N LEU A 97 6.82 -11.62 8.91
CA LEU A 97 6.59 -12.44 10.10
C LEU A 97 7.70 -13.48 10.28
N ASP A 98 8.14 -14.14 9.21
CA ASP A 98 9.25 -15.11 9.22
C ASP A 98 10.57 -14.49 9.69
N ARG A 99 10.69 -13.16 9.60
CA ARG A 99 11.81 -12.35 10.10
C ARG A 99 11.56 -11.76 11.50
N GLY A 100 10.48 -12.16 12.16
CA GLY A 100 10.14 -11.69 13.51
C GLY A 100 9.53 -10.29 13.58
N VAL A 101 9.10 -9.71 12.43
CA VAL A 101 8.42 -8.40 12.43
C VAL A 101 6.95 -8.58 12.81
N PRO A 102 6.44 -7.92 13.86
CA PRO A 102 5.06 -8.06 14.33
C PRO A 102 4.10 -7.25 13.44
N VAL A 103 3.85 -7.73 12.21
CA VAL A 103 3.12 -7.00 11.18
C VAL A 103 1.72 -6.61 11.65
N PHE A 104 0.98 -7.57 12.23
CA PHE A 104 -0.43 -7.34 12.60
C PHE A 104 -0.62 -6.42 13.81
N ASP A 105 0.42 -6.25 14.62
CA ASP A 105 0.39 -5.30 15.74
C ASP A 105 0.55 -3.86 15.24
N ARG A 106 1.29 -3.67 14.16
CA ARG A 106 1.68 -2.37 13.61
C ARG A 106 0.88 -1.93 12.40
N LEU A 107 0.28 -2.89 11.65
CA LEU A 107 -0.44 -2.58 10.41
C LEU A 107 -1.94 -2.38 10.67
N ARG A 108 -2.49 -1.30 10.13
CA ARG A 108 -3.93 -1.03 10.08
C ARG A 108 -4.33 -0.77 8.64
N ILE A 109 -5.44 -1.35 8.22
CA ILE A 109 -5.94 -1.25 6.84
C ILE A 109 -7.35 -0.67 6.87
N SER A 110 -7.59 0.33 6.05
CA SER A 110 -8.92 0.90 5.92
C SER A 110 -9.91 -0.16 5.42
N PRO A 111 -11.05 -0.35 6.07
CA PRO A 111 -12.10 -1.26 5.59
C PRO A 111 -12.69 -0.83 4.24
N SER A 112 -12.48 0.43 3.86
CA SER A 112 -12.95 0.99 2.58
C SER A 112 -11.95 0.81 1.43
N CYS A 113 -10.83 0.09 1.62
CA CYS A 113 -9.93 -0.24 0.53
C CYS A 113 -10.65 -1.10 -0.52
N PRO A 114 -10.66 -0.71 -1.80
CA PRO A 114 -11.13 -1.57 -2.88
C PRO A 114 -10.15 -2.74 -3.09
N LEU A 115 -10.71 -3.91 -3.39
CA LEU A 115 -9.95 -5.12 -3.62
C LEU A 115 -9.55 -5.24 -5.10
N ILE A 116 -8.36 -5.76 -5.35
CA ILE A 116 -7.98 -6.25 -6.66
C ILE A 116 -8.44 -7.70 -6.76
N LEU A 117 -9.35 -7.96 -7.70
CA LEU A 117 -9.88 -9.29 -7.99
C LEU A 117 -9.11 -9.94 -9.14
N PRO A 118 -9.17 -11.27 -9.29
CA PRO A 118 -8.58 -11.97 -10.45
C PRO A 118 -9.08 -11.46 -11.79
N SER A 119 -10.35 -11.02 -11.87
CA SER A 119 -10.93 -10.38 -13.06
C SER A 119 -10.21 -9.09 -13.46
N HIS A 120 -9.78 -8.27 -12.50
CA HIS A 120 -9.01 -7.05 -12.77
C HIS A 120 -7.66 -7.38 -13.41
N VAL A 121 -6.98 -8.42 -12.91
CA VAL A 121 -5.69 -8.88 -13.45
C VAL A 121 -5.87 -9.41 -14.87
N ALA A 122 -6.92 -10.21 -15.11
CA ALA A 122 -7.23 -10.74 -16.43
C ALA A 122 -7.55 -9.60 -17.43
N LEU A 123 -8.34 -8.63 -17.02
CA LEU A 123 -8.72 -7.47 -17.82
C LEU A 123 -7.51 -6.59 -18.16
N ASP A 124 -6.62 -6.34 -17.21
CA ASP A 124 -5.39 -5.56 -17.40
C ASP A 124 -4.51 -6.19 -18.49
N LYS A 125 -4.27 -7.52 -18.37
CA LYS A 125 -3.50 -8.29 -19.36
C LYS A 125 -4.17 -8.32 -20.72
N ALA A 126 -5.48 -8.54 -20.79
CA ALA A 126 -6.21 -8.58 -22.06
C ALA A 126 -6.18 -7.24 -22.78
N ARG A 127 -6.31 -6.13 -22.05
CA ARG A 127 -6.21 -4.78 -22.60
C ARG A 127 -4.82 -4.47 -23.16
N GLU A 128 -3.75 -4.86 -22.46
CA GLU A 128 -2.38 -4.70 -22.95
C GLU A 128 -2.14 -5.51 -24.22
N GLN A 129 -2.60 -6.75 -24.26
CA GLN A 129 -2.51 -7.60 -25.46
C GLN A 129 -3.27 -6.99 -26.65
N ALA A 130 -4.49 -6.51 -26.42
CA ALA A 130 -5.30 -5.90 -27.48
C ALA A 130 -4.70 -4.62 -28.08
N ARG A 131 -3.90 -3.89 -27.30
CA ARG A 131 -3.20 -2.67 -27.76
C ARG A 131 -1.97 -2.96 -28.64
N GLY A 132 -1.41 -4.15 -28.58
CA GLY A 132 -0.25 -4.55 -29.37
C GLY A 132 0.91 -3.56 -29.27
N VAL A 133 1.30 -2.94 -30.39
CA VAL A 133 2.40 -1.97 -30.44
C VAL A 133 2.14 -0.67 -29.66
N ASN A 134 0.88 -0.40 -29.33
CA ASN A 134 0.47 0.75 -28.51
C ASN A 134 0.28 0.39 -27.05
N ALA A 135 0.80 -0.74 -26.59
CA ALA A 135 0.72 -1.16 -25.19
C ALA A 135 1.36 -0.09 -24.28
N ILE A 136 0.72 0.15 -23.12
CA ILE A 136 1.21 1.13 -22.14
C ILE A 136 2.43 0.58 -21.39
N GLY A 137 2.58 -0.74 -21.32
CA GLY A 137 3.58 -1.40 -20.49
C GLY A 137 3.16 -1.48 -19.02
N THR A 138 1.87 -1.79 -18.77
CA THR A 138 1.39 -1.97 -17.40
C THR A 138 2.08 -3.16 -16.73
N THR A 139 2.05 -3.19 -15.39
CA THR A 139 2.60 -4.34 -14.65
C THR A 139 1.71 -5.58 -14.72
N GLY A 140 0.54 -5.50 -15.37
CA GLY A 140 -0.42 -6.61 -15.48
C GLY A 140 -1.00 -7.06 -14.14
N ARG A 141 -1.01 -6.20 -13.13
CA ARG A 141 -1.43 -6.52 -11.75
C ARG A 141 -2.85 -6.06 -11.43
N GLY A 142 -3.60 -5.60 -12.43
CA GLY A 142 -4.99 -5.20 -12.29
C GLY A 142 -5.22 -3.87 -11.57
N ILE A 143 -4.19 -3.03 -11.44
CA ILE A 143 -4.28 -1.75 -10.72
C ILE A 143 -5.28 -0.81 -11.41
N GLY A 144 -5.12 -0.59 -12.71
CA GLY A 144 -6.00 0.28 -13.50
C GLY A 144 -7.47 -0.14 -13.42
N PRO A 145 -7.82 -1.37 -13.80
CA PRO A 145 -9.19 -1.87 -13.69
C PRO A 145 -9.79 -1.78 -12.29
N ALA A 146 -9.02 -2.04 -11.23
CA ALA A 146 -9.49 -1.89 -9.86
C ALA A 146 -9.78 -0.42 -9.49
N TYR A 147 -9.00 0.54 -10.03
CA TYR A 147 -9.32 1.96 -9.90
C TYR A 147 -10.55 2.38 -10.69
N GLU A 148 -10.77 1.81 -11.87
CA GLU A 148 -12.00 2.04 -12.64
C GLU A 148 -13.24 1.63 -11.83
N ASP A 149 -13.21 0.44 -11.23
CA ASP A 149 -14.31 -0.03 -10.39
C ASP A 149 -14.48 0.81 -9.12
N LYS A 150 -13.39 1.27 -8.52
CA LYS A 150 -13.45 2.19 -7.39
C LYS A 150 -14.17 3.49 -7.75
N VAL A 151 -13.77 4.13 -8.86
CA VAL A 151 -14.34 5.43 -9.29
C VAL A 151 -15.79 5.28 -9.74
N SER A 152 -16.11 4.19 -10.43
CA SER A 152 -17.48 3.84 -10.84
C SER A 152 -18.37 3.33 -9.70
N ARG A 153 -17.84 3.23 -8.48
CA ARG A 153 -18.55 2.77 -7.28
C ARG A 153 -19.04 1.30 -7.35
N ARG A 154 -18.34 0.46 -8.10
CA ARG A 154 -18.62 -0.97 -8.24
C ARG A 154 -17.62 -1.86 -7.49
N ALA A 155 -16.56 -1.26 -6.95
CA ALA A 155 -15.51 -2.01 -6.30
C ALA A 155 -16.01 -2.77 -5.07
N VAL A 156 -15.63 -4.04 -4.98
CA VAL A 156 -15.69 -4.80 -3.74
C VAL A 156 -14.65 -4.23 -2.78
N ARG A 157 -15.04 -3.93 -1.54
CA ARG A 157 -14.19 -3.35 -0.52
C ARG A 157 -13.77 -4.40 0.51
N LEU A 158 -12.71 -4.13 1.23
CA LEU A 158 -12.25 -5.02 2.30
C LEU A 158 -13.36 -5.33 3.33
N ALA A 159 -14.17 -4.34 3.68
CA ALA A 159 -15.29 -4.52 4.61
C ALA A 159 -16.35 -5.51 4.11
N ASP A 160 -16.54 -5.61 2.79
CA ASP A 160 -17.56 -6.47 2.21
C ASP A 160 -17.27 -7.96 2.46
N LEU A 161 -15.98 -8.34 2.62
CA LEU A 161 -15.57 -9.70 2.94
C LEU A 161 -16.11 -10.21 4.28
N PHE A 162 -16.46 -9.31 5.18
CA PHE A 162 -16.98 -9.65 6.51
C PHE A 162 -18.50 -9.66 6.56
N GLN A 163 -19.17 -9.41 5.43
CA GLN A 163 -20.63 -9.36 5.31
C GLN A 163 -21.10 -10.39 4.29
N ARG A 164 -21.41 -11.62 4.78
CA ARG A 164 -21.83 -12.75 3.92
C ARG A 164 -22.98 -12.43 2.97
N ASP A 165 -23.91 -11.59 3.41
CA ASP A 165 -25.12 -11.24 2.64
C ASP A 165 -24.84 -10.24 1.50
N ARG A 166 -23.62 -9.72 1.40
CA ARG A 166 -23.21 -8.79 0.35
C ARG A 166 -22.22 -9.37 -0.67
N PHE A 167 -21.83 -10.62 -0.46
CA PHE A 167 -20.87 -11.36 -1.29
C PHE A 167 -21.57 -12.41 -2.20
#